data_4f558f39ad0c2a8ef9bab1c5cc9fda62
#
_entry.id   4f558f39ad0c2a8ef9bab1c5cc9fda62
#
_cell.length_a   1.000
_cell.length_b   1.000
_cell.length_c   1.000
_cell.angle_alpha   90.00
_cell.angle_beta   90.00
_cell.angle_gamma   90.00
#
_symmetry.space_group_name_H-M   'P 1'
#
loop_
_entity.id
_entity.type
_entity.pdbx_description
1 polymer ?
#
loop_
_entity_poly.entity_id
_entity_poly.type
_entity_poly.pdbx_seq_one_letter_code
_entity_poly.pdbx_strand_id
1 'polypeptide(L)'
;RQLRVEDVMVPKADIKSVPVAITKEDLVHVFRNTGLTRLPVYNRTLDTPLGFVHLKDLALKHGFNGSGGRLALKSMLRPLLFVPPSMPIGILLTKMQADRIHMALVIDEYGGTDGLVTIEDLIEQVIGEIEDEHDPAEGDFWVVEKPGSYLAQAKTPLDEFQQEIGRNLSEVDQVDPEEVDTLGGLVFMLLGRVPARGEVIKHPAGVEFEIVDADPRRIKRLRAHVRAITTS
;
A
#
# COMPACT_ATOMS: atom_id res chain seq x y z
N ARG A 1 16.77 -7.48 -13.22
CA ARG A 1 16.48 -8.57 -12.26
C ARG A 1 15.12 -8.29 -11.63
N GLN A 2 14.24 -9.28 -11.64
CA GLN A 2 12.93 -9.19 -11.00
C GLN A 2 13.09 -9.05 -9.48
N LEU A 3 12.38 -8.07 -8.87
CA LEU A 3 12.37 -7.87 -7.42
C LEU A 3 11.65 -9.02 -6.71
N ARG A 4 12.24 -9.44 -5.60
CA ARG A 4 11.72 -10.47 -4.70
C ARG A 4 11.34 -9.86 -3.36
N VAL A 5 10.57 -10.59 -2.58
CA VAL A 5 10.13 -10.20 -1.24
C VAL A 5 11.31 -9.82 -0.34
N GLU A 6 12.39 -10.58 -0.37
CA GLU A 6 13.63 -10.30 0.39
C GLU A 6 14.28 -8.96 0.04
N ASP A 7 14.08 -8.45 -1.19
CA ASP A 7 14.65 -7.17 -1.63
C ASP A 7 13.91 -5.96 -1.06
N VAL A 8 12.66 -6.13 -0.60
CA VAL A 8 11.74 -5.03 -0.21
C VAL A 8 11.21 -5.14 1.22
N MET A 9 11.41 -6.28 1.88
CA MET A 9 10.90 -6.51 3.24
C MET A 9 11.54 -5.59 4.27
N VAL A 10 10.79 -5.26 5.31
CA VAL A 10 11.32 -4.74 6.56
C VAL A 10 11.98 -5.91 7.29
N PRO A 11 13.29 -5.86 7.60
CA PRO A 11 13.95 -6.96 8.27
C PRO A 11 13.42 -7.15 9.70
N LYS A 12 13.50 -8.37 10.23
CA LYS A 12 12.97 -8.75 11.54
C LYS A 12 13.34 -7.76 12.66
N ALA A 13 14.58 -7.30 12.68
CA ALA A 13 15.08 -6.38 13.71
C ALA A 13 14.34 -5.03 13.75
N ASP A 14 13.78 -4.61 12.63
CA ASP A 14 13.10 -3.32 12.46
C ASP A 14 11.57 -3.42 12.53
N ILE A 15 11.02 -4.63 12.65
CA ILE A 15 9.57 -4.84 12.75
C ILE A 15 9.06 -4.33 14.09
N LYS A 16 8.08 -3.43 14.05
CA LYS A 16 7.31 -3.03 15.21
C LYS A 16 6.14 -4.01 15.38
N SER A 17 6.12 -4.72 16.50
CA SER A 17 5.12 -5.75 16.80
C SER A 17 4.84 -5.74 18.30
N VAL A 18 3.74 -6.37 18.70
CA VAL A 18 3.28 -6.40 20.09
C VAL A 18 2.92 -7.82 20.54
N PRO A 19 3.13 -8.16 21.83
CA PRO A 19 2.67 -9.43 22.35
C PRO A 19 1.14 -9.43 22.52
N VAL A 20 0.52 -10.59 22.39
CA VAL A 20 -0.94 -10.73 22.53
C VAL A 20 -1.45 -10.35 23.93
N ALA A 21 -0.61 -10.46 24.95
CA ALA A 21 -0.93 -10.09 26.32
C ALA A 21 -0.79 -8.59 26.64
N ILE A 22 -0.48 -7.76 25.63
CA ILE A 22 -0.34 -6.31 25.81
C ILE A 22 -1.63 -5.70 26.38
N THR A 23 -1.48 -4.71 27.26
CA THR A 23 -2.61 -3.93 27.76
C THR A 23 -3.12 -2.95 26.68
N LYS A 24 -4.37 -2.50 26.82
CA LYS A 24 -4.93 -1.48 25.93
C LYS A 24 -4.11 -0.19 25.94
N GLU A 25 -3.72 0.26 27.13
CA GLU A 25 -2.94 1.50 27.31
C GLU A 25 -1.60 1.40 26.61
N ASP A 26 -0.89 0.29 26.77
CA ASP A 26 0.40 0.06 26.12
C ASP A 26 0.26 -0.08 24.60
N LEU A 27 -0.80 -0.73 24.12
CA LEU A 27 -1.07 -0.84 22.68
C LEU A 27 -1.34 0.51 22.05
N VAL A 28 -2.17 1.35 22.67
CA VAL A 28 -2.41 2.73 22.23
C VAL A 28 -1.10 3.53 22.19
N HIS A 29 -0.26 3.35 23.21
CA HIS A 29 1.04 4.00 23.29
C HIS A 29 1.97 3.60 22.13
N VAL A 30 2.02 2.30 21.78
CA VAL A 30 2.80 1.83 20.62
C VAL A 30 2.29 2.44 19.33
N PHE A 31 0.98 2.49 19.10
CA PHE A 31 0.42 3.14 17.91
C PHE A 31 0.79 4.62 17.83
N ARG A 32 0.70 5.34 18.94
CA ARG A 32 1.07 6.77 18.99
C ARG A 32 2.54 7.01 18.70
N ASN A 33 3.42 6.20 19.29
CA ASN A 33 4.86 6.38 19.16
C ASN A 33 5.40 5.96 17.79
N THR A 34 4.80 4.96 17.17
CA THR A 34 5.25 4.46 15.87
C THR A 34 4.60 5.18 14.70
N GLY A 35 3.41 5.77 14.88
CA GLY A 35 2.61 6.33 13.79
C GLY A 35 2.07 5.28 12.82
N LEU A 36 2.25 3.99 13.12
CA LEU A 36 1.75 2.89 12.31
C LEU A 36 0.24 2.70 12.53
N THR A 37 -0.44 2.14 11.55
CA THR A 37 -1.87 1.79 11.62
C THR A 37 -2.11 0.29 11.80
N ARG A 38 -1.08 -0.52 11.56
CA ARG A 38 -1.11 -1.99 11.67
C ARG A 38 0.11 -2.47 12.44
N LEU A 39 -0.12 -3.39 13.38
CA LEU A 39 0.95 -3.99 14.17
C LEU A 39 0.78 -5.51 14.18
N PRO A 40 1.79 -6.29 13.78
CA PRO A 40 1.80 -7.73 14.00
C PRO A 40 1.68 -8.05 15.49
N VAL A 41 0.93 -9.09 15.79
CA VAL A 41 0.70 -9.59 17.15
C VAL A 41 1.23 -11.01 17.26
N TYR A 42 2.00 -11.28 18.29
CA TYR A 42 2.66 -12.55 18.50
C TYR A 42 2.39 -13.13 19.88
N ASN A 43 2.60 -14.44 20.01
CA ASN A 43 2.65 -15.15 21.28
C ASN A 43 4.10 -15.45 21.65
N ARG A 44 4.61 -14.83 22.71
CA ARG A 44 5.98 -14.92 23.22
C ARG A 44 7.05 -14.29 22.33
N THR A 45 7.16 -14.70 21.08
CA THR A 45 8.10 -14.15 20.10
C THR A 45 7.44 -13.95 18.74
N LEU A 46 8.05 -13.16 17.89
CA LEU A 46 7.55 -12.93 16.52
C LEU A 46 7.64 -14.19 15.64
N ASP A 47 8.35 -15.23 16.04
CA ASP A 47 8.34 -16.54 15.37
C ASP A 47 7.05 -17.34 15.63
N THR A 48 6.22 -16.89 16.54
CA THR A 48 4.85 -17.40 16.78
C THR A 48 3.83 -16.28 16.53
N PRO A 49 3.66 -15.82 15.30
CA PRO A 49 2.73 -14.76 14.96
C PRO A 49 1.29 -15.28 14.99
N LEU A 50 0.37 -14.43 15.47
CA LEU A 50 -1.05 -14.78 15.58
C LEU A 50 -1.92 -14.05 14.55
N GLY A 51 -1.46 -12.90 14.06
CA GLY A 51 -2.19 -12.03 13.18
C GLY A 51 -1.68 -10.59 13.32
N PHE A 52 -2.47 -9.63 12.89
CA PHE A 52 -2.17 -8.22 13.15
C PHE A 52 -3.39 -7.47 13.67
N VAL A 53 -3.15 -6.41 14.42
CA VAL A 53 -4.19 -5.50 14.91
C VAL A 53 -4.16 -4.21 14.08
N HIS A 54 -5.34 -3.78 13.63
CA HIS A 54 -5.51 -2.51 12.94
C HIS A 54 -6.00 -1.45 13.93
N LEU A 55 -5.41 -0.27 13.90
CA LEU A 55 -5.80 0.87 14.75
C LEU A 55 -7.30 1.18 14.64
N LYS A 56 -7.88 1.09 13.45
CA LYS A 56 -9.30 1.29 13.20
C LYS A 56 -10.19 0.33 14.00
N ASP A 57 -9.83 -0.95 14.07
CA ASP A 57 -10.58 -1.94 14.83
C ASP A 57 -10.53 -1.65 16.33
N LEU A 58 -9.36 -1.25 16.83
CA LEU A 58 -9.20 -0.82 18.21
C LEU A 58 -10.07 0.39 18.52
N ALA A 59 -10.05 1.41 17.65
CA ALA A 59 -10.83 2.63 17.82
C ALA A 59 -12.34 2.38 17.80
N LEU A 60 -12.82 1.55 16.87
CA LEU A 60 -14.24 1.23 16.75
C LEU A 60 -14.77 0.41 17.94
N LYS A 61 -13.94 -0.48 18.50
CA LYS A 61 -14.36 -1.39 19.58
C LYS A 61 -14.22 -0.79 20.97
N HIS A 62 -13.17 -0.03 21.22
CA HIS A 62 -12.82 0.47 22.55
C HIS A 62 -12.80 1.99 22.68
N GLY A 63 -12.82 2.73 21.56
CA GLY A 63 -12.57 4.17 21.58
C GLY A 63 -11.18 4.53 22.11
N PHE A 64 -10.87 5.81 22.12
CA PHE A 64 -9.60 6.33 22.64
C PHE A 64 -9.70 6.82 24.09
N ASN A 65 -10.90 6.90 24.63
CA ASN A 65 -11.18 7.35 26.00
C ASN A 65 -11.44 6.15 26.88
N GLY A 66 -10.66 5.97 27.92
CA GLY A 66 -10.48 4.85 28.83
C GLY A 66 -11.70 4.20 29.50
N SER A 67 -12.86 4.21 28.91
CA SER A 67 -14.09 3.59 29.42
C SER A 67 -14.37 2.25 28.75
N GLY A 68 -13.39 1.43 28.59
CA GLY A 68 -13.61 0.15 27.97
C GLY A 68 -13.18 -1.00 28.85
N GLY A 69 -13.94 -2.05 28.86
CA GLY A 69 -13.59 -3.29 29.50
C GLY A 69 -12.25 -3.88 29.02
N ARG A 70 -11.92 -5.06 29.50
CA ARG A 70 -10.71 -5.78 29.17
C ARG A 70 -10.49 -5.89 27.66
N LEU A 71 -9.27 -5.58 27.21
CA LEU A 71 -8.87 -5.74 25.83
C LEU A 71 -8.94 -7.21 25.39
N ALA A 72 -9.81 -7.51 24.43
CA ALA A 72 -9.93 -8.82 23.80
C ALA A 72 -9.13 -8.84 22.48
N LEU A 73 -7.82 -8.69 22.55
CA LEU A 73 -6.96 -8.53 21.38
C LEU A 73 -7.10 -9.70 20.38
N LYS A 74 -7.15 -10.93 20.87
CA LYS A 74 -7.35 -12.13 20.02
C LYS A 74 -8.59 -12.05 19.13
N SER A 75 -9.68 -11.46 19.61
CA SER A 75 -10.93 -11.33 18.83
C SER A 75 -10.88 -10.25 17.74
N MET A 76 -9.88 -9.39 17.78
CA MET A 76 -9.68 -8.29 16.82
C MET A 76 -8.61 -8.58 15.77
N LEU A 77 -7.92 -9.72 15.87
CA LEU A 77 -6.82 -10.02 14.97
C LEU A 77 -7.33 -10.27 13.54
N ARG A 78 -6.67 -9.61 12.62
CA ARG A 78 -6.79 -9.89 11.19
C ARG A 78 -5.71 -10.87 10.76
N PRO A 79 -5.97 -11.72 9.76
CA PRO A 79 -4.99 -12.71 9.30
C PRO A 79 -3.79 -12.07 8.61
N LEU A 80 -2.64 -12.74 8.74
CA LEU A 80 -1.42 -12.45 8.01
C LEU A 80 -1.24 -13.45 6.86
N LEU A 81 -0.60 -13.04 5.77
CA LEU A 81 -0.01 -13.96 4.81
C LEU A 81 1.38 -14.40 5.29
N PHE A 82 1.78 -15.62 4.89
CA PHE A 82 3.10 -16.16 5.14
C PHE A 82 3.74 -16.52 3.80
N VAL A 83 4.90 -15.95 3.51
CA VAL A 83 5.54 -16.06 2.21
C VAL A 83 7.04 -16.31 2.34
N PRO A 84 7.65 -17.04 1.39
CA PRO A 84 9.09 -17.21 1.38
C PRO A 84 9.81 -15.95 0.86
N PRO A 85 11.09 -15.74 1.27
CA PRO A 85 11.85 -14.56 0.83
C PRO A 85 12.09 -14.51 -0.68
N SER A 86 12.10 -15.64 -1.35
CA SER A 86 12.34 -15.76 -2.80
C SER A 86 11.12 -15.45 -3.69
N MET A 87 9.95 -15.23 -3.11
CA MET A 87 8.73 -14.95 -3.88
C MET A 87 8.88 -13.64 -4.67
N PRO A 88 8.57 -13.64 -5.98
CA PRO A 88 8.48 -12.40 -6.76
C PRO A 88 7.39 -11.46 -6.19
N ILE A 89 7.67 -10.15 -6.14
CA ILE A 89 6.73 -9.18 -5.56
C ILE A 89 5.40 -9.11 -6.32
N GLY A 90 5.39 -9.34 -7.62
CA GLY A 90 4.16 -9.39 -8.42
C GLY A 90 3.24 -10.56 -8.00
N ILE A 91 3.82 -11.70 -7.65
CA ILE A 91 3.05 -12.85 -7.13
C ILE A 91 2.50 -12.54 -5.75
N LEU A 92 3.29 -11.91 -4.88
CA LEU A 92 2.82 -11.48 -3.56
C LEU A 92 1.66 -10.49 -3.69
N LEU A 93 1.78 -9.51 -4.58
CA LEU A 93 0.70 -8.54 -4.80
C LEU A 93 -0.60 -9.23 -5.25
N THR A 94 -0.52 -10.13 -6.22
CA THR A 94 -1.68 -10.91 -6.69
C THR A 94 -2.31 -11.70 -5.54
N LYS A 95 -1.50 -12.32 -4.70
CA LYS A 95 -1.96 -13.07 -3.53
C LYS A 95 -2.62 -12.17 -2.49
N MET A 96 -2.04 -11.02 -2.19
CA MET A 96 -2.61 -10.04 -1.28
C MET A 96 -3.98 -9.53 -1.75
N GLN A 97 -4.12 -9.27 -3.04
CA GLN A 97 -5.38 -8.84 -3.63
C GLN A 97 -6.45 -9.96 -3.62
N ALA A 98 -6.07 -11.17 -4.01
CA ALA A 98 -6.99 -12.31 -4.05
C ALA A 98 -7.51 -12.68 -2.65
N ASP A 99 -6.66 -12.69 -1.66
CA ASP A 99 -6.98 -13.04 -0.27
C ASP A 99 -7.49 -11.85 0.55
N ARG A 100 -7.40 -10.63 0.01
CA ARG A 100 -7.69 -9.36 0.71
C ARG A 100 -6.91 -9.21 2.02
N ILE A 101 -5.66 -9.62 2.01
CA ILE A 101 -4.74 -9.55 3.15
C ILE A 101 -3.51 -8.75 2.70
N HIS A 102 -3.31 -7.58 3.27
CA HIS A 102 -2.31 -6.61 2.81
C HIS A 102 -1.06 -6.55 3.69
N MET A 103 -0.85 -7.56 4.52
CA MET A 103 0.34 -7.71 5.34
C MET A 103 0.82 -9.17 5.29
N ALA A 104 2.11 -9.36 5.00
CA ALA A 104 2.75 -10.65 4.94
C ALA A 104 3.98 -10.74 5.84
N LEU A 105 4.13 -11.82 6.57
CA LEU A 105 5.38 -12.19 7.21
C LEU A 105 6.19 -13.06 6.29
N VAL A 106 7.46 -12.75 6.19
CA VAL A 106 8.44 -13.50 5.41
C VAL A 106 9.03 -14.55 6.32
N ILE A 107 8.87 -15.81 5.93
CA ILE A 107 9.26 -16.98 6.73
C ILE A 107 10.47 -17.64 6.10
N ASP A 108 11.50 -17.84 6.90
CA ASP A 108 12.72 -18.53 6.50
C ASP A 108 12.52 -20.08 6.42
N GLU A 109 13.54 -20.78 6.00
CA GLU A 109 13.54 -22.24 5.84
C GLU A 109 13.43 -23.01 7.16
N TYR A 110 13.62 -22.35 8.29
CA TYR A 110 13.50 -22.93 9.63
C TYR A 110 12.15 -22.62 10.29
N GLY A 111 11.26 -21.93 9.58
CA GLY A 111 9.96 -21.51 10.10
C GLY A 111 9.98 -20.24 10.96
N GLY A 112 11.12 -19.58 11.07
CA GLY A 112 11.27 -18.30 11.77
C GLY A 112 10.86 -17.12 10.91
N THR A 113 10.49 -16.01 11.55
CA THR A 113 10.18 -14.76 10.86
C THR A 113 11.47 -14.05 10.44
N ASP A 114 11.60 -13.77 9.16
CA ASP A 114 12.74 -13.08 8.56
C ASP A 114 12.46 -11.59 8.29
N GLY A 115 11.22 -11.26 7.96
CA GLY A 115 10.81 -9.90 7.67
C GLY A 115 9.30 -9.71 7.57
N LEU A 116 8.91 -8.48 7.26
CA LEU A 116 7.53 -8.05 7.06
C LEU A 116 7.41 -7.28 5.75
N VAL A 117 6.37 -7.55 5.00
CA VAL A 117 6.01 -6.77 3.80
C VAL A 117 4.56 -6.35 3.87
N THR A 118 4.30 -5.07 3.67
CA THR A 118 2.95 -4.53 3.49
C THR A 118 2.72 -4.17 2.03
N ILE A 119 1.45 -4.04 1.64
CA ILE A 119 1.14 -3.58 0.28
C ILE A 119 1.65 -2.15 0.04
N GLU A 120 1.69 -1.31 1.07
CA GLU A 120 2.27 0.04 1.01
C GLU A 120 3.75 -0.02 0.67
N ASP A 121 4.52 -0.94 1.27
CA ASP A 121 5.93 -1.16 0.93
C ASP A 121 6.13 -1.57 -0.52
N LEU A 122 5.25 -2.43 -1.06
CA LEU A 122 5.30 -2.83 -2.46
C LEU A 122 5.02 -1.66 -3.40
N ILE A 123 4.03 -0.86 -3.09
CA ILE A 123 3.68 0.34 -3.85
C ILE A 123 4.83 1.34 -3.83
N GLU A 124 5.40 1.61 -2.67
CA GLU A 124 6.55 2.53 -2.51
C GLU A 124 7.75 2.07 -3.34
N GLN A 125 8.07 0.78 -3.34
CA GLN A 125 9.16 0.24 -4.16
C GLN A 125 8.93 0.40 -5.66
N VAL A 126 7.68 0.30 -6.11
CA VAL A 126 7.30 0.44 -7.52
C VAL A 126 7.33 1.89 -7.98
N ILE A 127 6.99 2.82 -7.11
CA ILE A 127 6.99 4.26 -7.42
C ILE A 127 8.36 4.88 -7.10
N GLY A 128 9.04 4.35 -6.10
CA GLY A 128 10.35 4.77 -5.62
C GLY A 128 10.34 6.08 -4.84
N GLU A 129 11.36 6.28 -4.02
CA GLU A 129 11.73 7.62 -3.56
C GLU A 129 12.35 8.34 -4.74
N ILE A 130 11.70 9.39 -5.22
CA ILE A 130 12.15 10.15 -6.36
C ILE A 130 12.92 11.37 -5.86
N GLU A 131 14.23 11.27 -5.88
CA GLU A 131 15.10 12.40 -6.15
C GLU A 131 15.86 12.06 -7.43
N ASP A 132 15.24 12.31 -8.58
CA ASP A 132 15.95 12.33 -9.85
C ASP A 132 16.28 13.79 -10.15
N GLU A 133 17.54 14.09 -10.44
CA GLU A 133 18.07 15.43 -10.72
C GLU A 133 17.42 16.15 -11.93
N HIS A 134 16.39 15.54 -12.49
CA HIS A 134 15.66 16.03 -13.67
C HIS A 134 14.15 16.23 -13.42
N ASP A 135 13.71 16.26 -12.14
CA ASP A 135 12.33 16.60 -11.83
C ASP A 135 12.03 18.05 -12.21
N PRO A 136 10.88 18.31 -12.89
CA PRO A 136 10.44 19.67 -13.11
C PRO A 136 10.35 20.41 -11.77
N ALA A 137 10.71 21.68 -11.78
CA ALA A 137 10.84 22.55 -10.63
C ALA A 137 9.78 22.29 -9.55
N GLU A 138 10.22 22.30 -8.30
CA GLU A 138 9.40 22.18 -7.09
C GLU A 138 8.01 22.80 -7.28
N GLY A 139 6.98 21.97 -7.27
CA GLY A 139 5.59 22.41 -7.16
C GLY A 139 4.55 21.70 -8.01
N ASP A 140 4.88 21.23 -9.21
CA ASP A 140 3.86 20.70 -10.12
C ASP A 140 3.99 19.19 -10.32
N PHE A 141 3.04 18.43 -9.76
CA PHE A 141 2.95 16.98 -9.96
C PHE A 141 2.45 16.60 -11.36
N TRP A 142 1.73 17.50 -12.04
CA TRP A 142 1.22 17.31 -13.39
C TRP A 142 1.23 18.59 -14.19
N VAL A 143 1.15 18.42 -15.53
CA VAL A 143 0.99 19.49 -16.50
C VAL A 143 -0.22 19.16 -17.37
N VAL A 144 -1.10 20.15 -17.61
CA VAL A 144 -2.20 20.01 -18.56
C VAL A 144 -1.67 20.22 -19.96
N GLU A 145 -1.62 19.17 -20.78
CA GLU A 145 -1.13 19.25 -22.17
C GLU A 145 -2.20 19.79 -23.11
N LYS A 146 -3.44 19.39 -22.89
CA LYS A 146 -4.65 19.86 -23.60
C LYS A 146 -5.86 19.52 -22.72
N PRO A 147 -7.05 20.11 -23.00
CA PRO A 147 -8.23 19.80 -22.21
C PRO A 147 -8.48 18.28 -22.07
N GLY A 148 -8.55 17.81 -20.83
CA GLY A 148 -8.73 16.40 -20.50
C GLY A 148 -7.48 15.52 -20.62
N SER A 149 -6.31 16.09 -20.89
CA SER A 149 -5.05 15.34 -20.97
C SER A 149 -3.99 15.91 -20.02
N TYR A 150 -3.53 15.09 -19.11
CA TYR A 150 -2.61 15.44 -18.01
C TYR A 150 -1.36 14.56 -18.11
N LEU A 151 -0.19 15.19 -18.20
CA LEU A 151 1.08 14.50 -18.02
C LEU A 151 1.45 14.59 -16.54
N ALA A 152 1.48 13.47 -15.84
CA ALA A 152 1.65 13.42 -14.40
C ALA A 152 2.82 12.51 -13.99
N GLN A 153 3.43 12.85 -12.87
CA GLN A 153 4.39 11.99 -12.21
C GLN A 153 3.66 10.83 -11.50
N ALA A 154 4.28 9.66 -11.41
CA ALA A 154 3.71 8.53 -10.68
C ALA A 154 3.48 8.83 -9.19
N LYS A 155 4.30 9.69 -8.59
CA LYS A 155 4.20 10.14 -7.19
C LYS A 155 3.10 11.17 -6.94
N THR A 156 2.36 11.60 -7.98
CA THR A 156 1.26 12.56 -7.83
C THR A 156 0.29 12.09 -6.73
N PRO A 157 0.01 12.93 -5.72
CA PRO A 157 -0.99 12.60 -4.70
C PRO A 157 -2.36 12.33 -5.35
N LEU A 158 -2.93 11.19 -5.02
CA LEU A 158 -4.17 10.74 -5.65
C LEU A 158 -5.35 11.66 -5.33
N ASP A 159 -5.45 12.10 -4.09
CA ASP A 159 -6.50 13.02 -3.62
C ASP A 159 -6.47 14.38 -4.34
N GLU A 160 -5.28 14.95 -4.51
CA GLU A 160 -5.11 16.20 -5.25
C GLU A 160 -5.49 16.05 -6.72
N PHE A 161 -5.09 14.96 -7.35
CA PHE A 161 -5.43 14.69 -8.74
C PHE A 161 -6.93 14.41 -8.94
N GLN A 162 -7.57 13.71 -8.01
CA GLN A 162 -9.02 13.49 -8.01
C GLN A 162 -9.78 14.80 -7.93
N GLN A 163 -9.33 15.74 -7.11
CA GLN A 163 -9.93 17.07 -7.02
C GLN A 163 -9.79 17.84 -8.32
N GLU A 164 -8.63 17.79 -8.95
CA GLU A 164 -8.37 18.46 -10.24
C GLU A 164 -9.30 17.97 -11.34
N ILE A 165 -9.45 16.66 -11.49
CA ILE A 165 -10.28 16.07 -12.55
C ILE A 165 -11.75 15.93 -12.20
N GLY A 166 -12.13 16.15 -10.93
CA GLY A 166 -13.50 16.03 -10.45
C GLY A 166 -14.05 14.61 -10.49
N ARG A 167 -13.20 13.59 -10.28
CA ARG A 167 -13.59 12.17 -10.31
C ARG A 167 -12.95 11.39 -9.19
N ASN A 168 -13.71 10.44 -8.64
CA ASN A 168 -13.19 9.48 -7.67
C ASN A 168 -12.56 8.30 -8.41
N LEU A 169 -11.27 8.08 -8.19
CA LEU A 169 -10.50 6.99 -8.77
C LEU A 169 -10.26 5.83 -7.79
N SER A 170 -10.58 6.03 -6.52
CA SER A 170 -10.30 5.06 -5.44
C SER A 170 -11.41 4.03 -5.28
N GLU A 171 -12.62 4.28 -5.77
CA GLU A 171 -13.75 3.37 -5.65
C GLU A 171 -13.74 2.27 -6.71
N VAL A 172 -12.80 1.36 -6.58
CA VAL A 172 -12.65 0.18 -7.45
C VAL A 172 -12.37 -1.04 -6.57
N ASP A 173 -12.96 -2.18 -6.89
CA ASP A 173 -12.88 -3.40 -6.08
C ASP A 173 -11.44 -3.87 -5.78
N GLN A 174 -10.49 -3.57 -6.66
CA GLN A 174 -9.09 -3.97 -6.50
C GLN A 174 -8.27 -2.99 -5.66
N VAL A 175 -8.83 -1.85 -5.30
CA VAL A 175 -8.11 -0.74 -4.66
C VAL A 175 -8.69 -0.50 -3.27
N ASP A 176 -7.85 -0.59 -2.26
CA ASP A 176 -8.17 -0.10 -0.93
C ASP A 176 -7.80 1.38 -0.86
N PRO A 177 -8.77 2.29 -0.68
CA PRO A 177 -8.50 3.73 -0.63
C PRO A 177 -7.55 4.15 0.49
N GLU A 178 -7.47 3.36 1.57
CA GLU A 178 -6.59 3.62 2.69
C GLU A 178 -5.12 3.27 2.40
N GLU A 179 -4.85 2.53 1.33
CA GLU A 179 -3.51 2.00 1.00
C GLU A 179 -2.90 2.62 -0.25
N VAL A 180 -3.66 3.43 -0.99
CA VAL A 180 -3.21 4.03 -2.25
C VAL A 180 -3.23 5.55 -2.16
N ASP A 181 -2.05 6.15 -2.09
CA ASP A 181 -1.85 7.59 -1.92
C ASP A 181 -1.44 8.30 -3.21
N THR A 182 -1.06 7.54 -4.26
CA THR A 182 -0.47 8.10 -5.49
C THR A 182 -1.10 7.54 -6.75
N LEU A 183 -0.99 8.27 -7.87
CA LEU A 183 -1.43 7.80 -9.19
C LEU A 183 -0.72 6.52 -9.62
N GLY A 184 0.59 6.45 -9.43
CA GLY A 184 1.35 5.25 -9.75
C GLY A 184 0.93 4.05 -8.92
N GLY A 185 0.62 4.26 -7.63
CA GLY A 185 0.06 3.25 -6.74
C GLY A 185 -1.28 2.72 -7.22
N LEU A 186 -2.16 3.61 -7.66
CA LEU A 186 -3.44 3.24 -8.28
C LEU A 186 -3.26 2.34 -9.49
N VAL A 187 -2.40 2.73 -10.42
CA VAL A 187 -2.13 1.95 -11.64
C VAL A 187 -1.53 0.59 -11.31
N PHE A 188 -0.58 0.56 -10.37
CA PHE A 188 0.02 -0.69 -9.91
C PHE A 188 -1.03 -1.64 -9.30
N MET A 189 -1.93 -1.13 -8.47
CA MET A 189 -3.02 -1.92 -7.88
C MET A 189 -4.01 -2.45 -8.92
N LEU A 190 -4.35 -1.64 -9.92
CA LEU A 190 -5.24 -2.05 -11.01
C LEU A 190 -4.66 -3.18 -11.86
N LEU A 191 -3.35 -3.17 -12.09
CA LEU A 191 -2.68 -4.16 -12.94
C LEU A 191 -2.16 -5.38 -12.19
N GLY A 192 -1.81 -5.24 -10.92
CA GLY A 192 -1.11 -6.28 -10.17
C GLY A 192 0.35 -6.51 -10.58
N ARG A 193 0.94 -5.58 -11.34
CA ARG A 193 2.33 -5.60 -11.81
C ARG A 193 2.80 -4.22 -12.20
N VAL A 194 4.11 -4.04 -12.39
CA VAL A 194 4.66 -2.84 -12.99
C VAL A 194 4.35 -2.83 -14.49
N PRO A 195 3.65 -1.82 -15.02
CA PRO A 195 3.37 -1.73 -16.43
C PRO A 195 4.61 -1.36 -17.24
N ALA A 196 4.64 -1.76 -18.51
CA ALA A 196 5.63 -1.34 -19.45
C ALA A 196 5.29 0.03 -20.07
N ARG A 197 6.30 0.75 -20.53
CA ARG A 197 6.12 1.97 -21.32
C ARG A 197 5.22 1.71 -22.53
N GLY A 198 4.25 2.60 -22.75
CA GLY A 198 3.27 2.52 -23.84
C GLY A 198 2.00 1.73 -23.49
N GLU A 199 1.94 1.04 -22.36
CA GLU A 199 0.69 0.41 -21.91
C GLU A 199 -0.38 1.44 -21.59
N VAL A 200 -1.63 1.08 -21.87
CA VAL A 200 -2.82 1.88 -21.56
C VAL A 200 -3.72 1.10 -20.63
N ILE A 201 -4.06 1.71 -19.50
CA ILE A 201 -4.92 1.15 -18.48
C ILE A 201 -6.23 1.94 -18.44
N LYS A 202 -7.35 1.26 -18.60
CA LYS A 202 -8.67 1.86 -18.53
C LYS A 202 -9.22 1.80 -17.11
N HIS A 203 -9.65 2.96 -16.61
CA HIS A 203 -10.30 3.07 -15.32
C HIS A 203 -11.83 3.24 -15.49
N PRO A 204 -12.66 2.60 -14.66
CA PRO A 204 -14.13 2.67 -14.77
C PRO A 204 -14.71 4.09 -14.67
N ALA A 205 -14.02 5.02 -14.01
CA ALA A 205 -14.42 6.43 -13.91
C ALA A 205 -14.24 7.23 -15.20
N GLY A 206 -13.95 6.59 -16.33
CA GLY A 206 -13.77 7.25 -17.63
C GLY A 206 -12.41 7.91 -17.81
N VAL A 207 -11.39 7.40 -17.13
CA VAL A 207 -10.00 7.83 -17.26
C VAL A 207 -9.17 6.72 -17.89
N GLU A 208 -8.33 7.06 -18.86
CA GLU A 208 -7.32 6.15 -19.38
C GLU A 208 -5.94 6.64 -18.98
N PHE A 209 -5.12 5.73 -18.44
CA PHE A 209 -3.74 6.01 -18.07
C PHE A 209 -2.80 5.39 -19.11
N GLU A 210 -1.99 6.21 -19.74
CA GLU A 210 -0.92 5.78 -20.64
C GLU A 210 0.42 5.88 -19.92
N ILE A 211 1.20 4.82 -19.92
CA ILE A 211 2.51 4.82 -19.29
C ILE A 211 3.52 5.47 -20.22
N VAL A 212 3.97 6.65 -19.85
CA VAL A 212 4.90 7.46 -20.65
C VAL A 212 6.35 7.11 -20.38
N ASP A 213 6.67 6.87 -19.12
CA ASP A 213 8.02 6.53 -18.68
C ASP A 213 7.97 5.53 -17.55
N ALA A 214 8.64 4.40 -17.75
CA ALA A 214 8.79 3.33 -16.77
C ALA A 214 10.05 2.50 -17.06
N ASP A 215 10.64 1.94 -16.03
CA ASP A 215 11.65 0.89 -16.14
C ASP A 215 11.08 -0.43 -15.56
N PRO A 216 11.78 -1.56 -15.63
CA PRO A 216 11.26 -2.84 -15.13
C PRO A 216 10.88 -2.87 -13.65
N ARG A 217 11.31 -1.87 -12.88
CA ARG A 217 11.09 -1.79 -11.42
C ARG A 217 10.14 -0.70 -11.01
N ARG A 218 9.99 0.39 -11.81
CA ARG A 218 9.33 1.62 -11.39
C ARG A 218 8.50 2.24 -12.50
N ILE A 219 7.36 2.80 -12.12
CA ILE A 219 6.59 3.74 -12.93
C ILE A 219 7.11 5.14 -12.61
N LYS A 220 7.45 5.92 -13.62
CA LYS A 220 7.98 7.28 -13.43
C LYS A 220 6.96 8.35 -13.82
N ARG A 221 6.39 8.27 -15.02
CA ARG A 221 5.40 9.22 -15.52
C ARG A 221 4.30 8.52 -16.29
N LEU A 222 3.12 9.09 -16.22
CA LEU A 222 1.94 8.63 -16.94
C LEU A 222 1.14 9.81 -17.51
N ARG A 223 0.37 9.54 -18.55
CA ARG A 223 -0.58 10.49 -19.11
C ARG A 223 -1.99 10.03 -18.80
N ALA A 224 -2.76 10.88 -18.15
CA ALA A 224 -4.16 10.63 -17.87
C ALA A 224 -5.04 11.32 -18.92
N HIS A 225 -5.86 10.53 -19.60
CA HIS A 225 -6.89 11.01 -20.52
C HIS A 225 -8.25 10.92 -19.85
N VAL A 226 -8.82 12.07 -19.52
CA VAL A 226 -10.13 12.16 -18.87
C VAL A 226 -11.20 12.36 -19.95
N ARG A 227 -12.06 11.37 -20.13
CA ARG A 227 -13.17 11.48 -21.08
C ARG A 227 -14.25 12.43 -20.57
N ALA A 228 -14.80 13.26 -21.44
CA ALA A 228 -15.97 14.06 -21.09
C ALA A 228 -17.14 13.16 -20.68
N ILE A 229 -17.85 13.55 -19.62
CA ILE A 229 -19.09 12.86 -19.25
C ILE A 229 -20.14 13.25 -20.29
N THR A 230 -20.51 12.32 -21.14
CA THR A 230 -21.66 12.49 -22.02
C THR A 230 -22.90 12.32 -21.17
N THR A 231 -23.49 13.41 -20.73
CA THR A 231 -24.83 13.41 -20.16
C THR A 231 -25.80 13.02 -21.28
N SER A 232 -26.30 11.78 -21.20
CA SER A 232 -27.44 11.33 -22.03
C SER A 232 -28.73 11.75 -21.39
#